data_76f04aa66248289fada5a183edc51c32
#
_entry.id   76f04aa66248289fada5a183edc51c32
#
_cell.length_a   1.000
_cell.length_b   1.000
_cell.length_c   1.000
_cell.angle_alpha   90.00
_cell.angle_beta   90.00
_cell.angle_gamma   90.00
#
_symmetry.space_group_name_H-M   'P 1'
#
loop_
_entity.id
_entity.type
_entity.pdbx_description
1 polymer ?
#
loop_
_entity_poly.entity_id
_entity_poly.type
_entity_poly.pdbx_seq_one_letter_code
_entity_poly.pdbx_strand_id
1 'polypeptide(L)'
;MARSRAKMLDAVLFFFLFYTLSVARFAPEFADTVCTITPNPSGGDDSVAIETTFERCSRNSIIVLTEGTFHIDRVMVTMGLQNVKIDMKGTLLWSTNLDYWRANGLQLGYQNQTVAWMFGGRDVYWEGHGIGTFNGNGQLWYDLANGTSNLAGRPINLMITNTTDSVFDGIRFVQSQFWSMAIMRSKSLLLQNIYVNSTSFSQAPTQNTDGVDTFYSSDIIFRNWTVDNGDDFISPKANSSNILIQDSHFYHGTGVAIGSIGQYPGVYEYIENVLAERITCTECQFTGWVKTWTGVQQGFPPNGGGGGIGYAKNLTFRDWTVQNLTREAAYITQCTSYIGATGGCDTSTFQISDVTWENIRGTESTDILALLQCSAAAPCPGVRLLGFEGIATNGTRREVQCSNILNPVGLRCIS
;
A
#
# COMPACT_ATOMS: atom_id res chain seq x y z
N MET A 1 -34.23 9.94 -8.73
CA MET A 1 -33.15 10.84 -8.28
C MET A 1 -32.96 10.92 -6.75
N ALA A 2 -34.01 10.90 -5.93
CA ALA A 2 -33.89 11.01 -4.44
C ALA A 2 -33.25 9.77 -3.75
N ARG A 3 -33.46 8.53 -4.25
CA ARG A 3 -32.87 7.31 -3.66
C ARG A 3 -31.35 7.14 -3.88
N SER A 4 -30.78 7.77 -4.93
CA SER A 4 -29.34 7.70 -5.19
C SER A 4 -28.56 8.64 -4.26
N ARG A 5 -29.13 9.82 -3.92
CA ARG A 5 -28.50 10.75 -2.99
C ARG A 5 -28.47 10.24 -1.53
N ALA A 6 -29.50 9.50 -1.11
CA ALA A 6 -29.53 8.90 0.24
C ALA A 6 -28.41 7.86 0.44
N LYS A 7 -28.19 6.96 -0.53
CA LYS A 7 -27.10 5.96 -0.43
C LYS A 7 -25.68 6.55 -0.45
N MET A 8 -25.50 7.66 -1.13
CA MET A 8 -24.21 8.37 -1.17
C MET A 8 -23.96 9.15 0.15
N LEU A 9 -25.02 9.71 0.76
CA LEU A 9 -24.95 10.34 2.07
C LEU A 9 -24.67 9.31 3.18
N ASP A 10 -25.27 8.13 3.10
CA ASP A 10 -25.08 7.05 4.09
C ASP A 10 -23.63 6.51 4.07
N ALA A 11 -23.00 6.36 2.89
CA ALA A 11 -21.62 5.93 2.79
C ALA A 11 -20.64 6.99 3.35
N VAL A 12 -20.88 8.26 3.07
CA VAL A 12 -20.07 9.39 3.60
C VAL A 12 -20.32 9.56 5.10
N LEU A 13 -21.57 9.40 5.57
CA LEU A 13 -21.89 9.48 7.00
C LEU A 13 -21.30 8.32 7.79
N PHE A 14 -21.25 7.12 7.20
CA PHE A 14 -20.64 5.93 7.81
C PHE A 14 -19.13 6.10 7.99
N PHE A 15 -18.42 6.68 7.01
CA PHE A 15 -17.00 7.04 7.14
C PHE A 15 -16.77 8.16 8.18
N PHE A 16 -17.64 9.19 8.24
CA PHE A 16 -17.54 10.25 9.23
C PHE A 16 -17.81 9.77 10.67
N LEU A 17 -18.73 8.83 10.88
CA LEU A 17 -18.96 8.25 12.22
C LEU A 17 -17.78 7.40 12.70
N PHE A 18 -17.12 6.66 11.81
CA PHE A 18 -15.88 5.95 12.14
C PHE A 18 -14.74 6.90 12.48
N TYR A 19 -14.63 8.02 11.80
CA TYR A 19 -13.62 9.04 12.04
C TYR A 19 -13.70 9.64 13.44
N THR A 20 -14.90 9.93 13.93
CA THR A 20 -15.09 10.50 15.28
C THR A 20 -14.97 9.46 16.40
N LEU A 21 -15.31 8.20 16.13
CA LEU A 21 -15.22 7.12 17.10
C LEU A 21 -13.79 6.60 17.28
N SER A 22 -12.97 6.57 16.22
CA SER A 22 -11.59 6.07 16.30
C SER A 22 -10.67 7.05 17.03
N VAL A 23 -10.75 8.35 16.73
CA VAL A 23 -9.88 9.36 17.36
C VAL A 23 -10.16 9.53 18.86
N ALA A 24 -11.40 9.37 19.30
CA ALA A 24 -11.78 9.49 20.72
C ALA A 24 -11.33 8.29 21.58
N ARG A 25 -11.00 7.14 20.97
CA ARG A 25 -10.52 5.95 21.70
C ARG A 25 -9.02 5.91 21.95
N PHE A 26 -8.24 6.76 21.29
CA PHE A 26 -6.78 6.73 21.35
C PHE A 26 -6.18 7.74 22.35
N ALA A 27 -6.79 7.91 23.50
CA ALA A 27 -6.11 8.46 24.67
C ALA A 27 -5.99 7.34 25.73
N PRO A 28 -5.04 6.40 25.56
CA PRO A 28 -4.84 5.40 26.60
C PRO A 28 -4.31 6.10 27.86
N GLU A 29 -4.87 5.78 28.99
CA GLU A 29 -4.20 6.03 30.26
C GLU A 29 -2.93 5.16 30.24
N PHE A 30 -1.78 5.79 30.00
CA PHE A 30 -0.51 5.08 29.87
C PHE A 30 -0.04 4.61 31.24
N ALA A 31 0.48 3.41 31.26
CA ALA A 31 0.90 2.68 32.42
C ALA A 31 2.18 3.21 33.06
N ASP A 32 2.39 2.78 34.29
CA ASP A 32 3.54 3.15 35.14
C ASP A 32 4.88 2.55 34.71
N THR A 33 4.92 1.65 33.73
CA THR A 33 6.13 0.93 33.30
C THR A 33 6.75 1.56 32.06
N VAL A 34 7.98 2.08 32.21
CA VAL A 34 8.78 2.59 31.07
C VAL A 34 9.97 1.66 30.84
N CYS A 35 10.14 1.22 29.60
CA CYS A 35 11.23 0.34 29.18
C CYS A 35 12.06 1.04 28.11
N THR A 36 13.27 1.41 28.44
CA THR A 36 14.16 2.14 27.54
C THR A 36 15.16 1.19 26.89
N ILE A 37 15.35 1.35 25.59
CA ILE A 37 16.35 0.68 24.76
C ILE A 37 17.29 1.76 24.23
N THR A 38 18.58 1.58 24.41
CA THR A 38 19.63 2.42 23.81
C THR A 38 20.42 1.60 22.81
N PRO A 39 20.89 2.21 21.73
CA PRO A 39 21.74 1.50 20.77
C PRO A 39 22.97 0.89 21.44
N ASN A 40 23.42 -0.26 20.94
CA ASN A 40 24.62 -0.92 21.40
C ASN A 40 25.83 0.00 21.16
N PRO A 41 26.56 0.43 22.20
CA PRO A 41 27.67 1.39 22.06
C PRO A 41 28.84 0.83 21.25
N SER A 42 28.93 -0.48 21.06
CA SER A 42 29.93 -1.11 20.21
C SER A 42 29.54 -1.20 18.74
N GLY A 43 28.29 -0.78 18.37
CA GLY A 43 27.75 -0.90 17.03
C GLY A 43 27.40 -2.34 16.62
N GLY A 44 27.20 -3.24 17.59
CA GLY A 44 26.75 -4.61 17.33
C GLY A 44 25.23 -4.72 17.20
N ASP A 45 24.76 -5.93 16.88
CA ASP A 45 23.34 -6.26 16.69
C ASP A 45 22.47 -5.91 17.91
N ASP A 46 21.44 -5.11 17.69
CA ASP A 46 20.46 -4.67 18.67
C ASP A 46 19.17 -5.50 18.65
N SER A 47 18.98 -6.38 17.66
CA SER A 47 17.74 -7.11 17.43
C SER A 47 17.25 -7.86 18.68
N VAL A 48 18.15 -8.57 19.37
CA VAL A 48 17.82 -9.33 20.58
C VAL A 48 17.41 -8.42 21.74
N ALA A 49 18.11 -7.30 21.91
CA ALA A 49 17.78 -6.34 22.96
C ALA A 49 16.39 -5.71 22.73
N ILE A 50 16.07 -5.42 21.46
CA ILE A 50 14.76 -4.93 21.05
C ILE A 50 13.70 -5.99 21.35
N GLU A 51 13.80 -7.21 20.81
CA GLU A 51 12.81 -8.27 21.02
C GLU A 51 12.59 -8.57 22.50
N THR A 52 13.66 -8.73 23.27
CA THR A 52 13.58 -9.02 24.72
C THR A 52 12.86 -7.89 25.47
N THR A 53 13.11 -6.64 25.10
CA THR A 53 12.44 -5.50 25.75
C THR A 53 10.97 -5.43 25.38
N PHE A 54 10.62 -5.65 24.12
CA PHE A 54 9.23 -5.71 23.67
C PHE A 54 8.46 -6.86 24.33
N GLU A 55 9.09 -8.02 24.51
CA GLU A 55 8.49 -9.15 25.22
C GLU A 55 8.22 -8.80 26.69
N ARG A 56 9.24 -8.30 27.39
CA ARG A 56 9.15 -7.91 28.82
C ARG A 56 8.10 -6.81 29.05
N CYS A 57 7.99 -5.86 28.13
CA CYS A 57 7.12 -4.69 28.21
C CYS A 57 5.93 -4.78 27.27
N SER A 58 5.44 -6.00 27.04
CA SER A 58 4.37 -6.27 26.06
C SER A 58 2.98 -5.80 26.51
N ARG A 59 2.82 -5.35 27.74
CA ARG A 59 1.51 -4.94 28.28
C ARG A 59 1.60 -3.69 29.13
N ASN A 60 0.62 -2.79 28.96
CA ASN A 60 0.43 -1.59 29.78
C ASN A 60 1.76 -0.86 30.02
N SER A 61 2.49 -0.48 28.99
CA SER A 61 3.84 0.07 29.11
C SER A 61 4.17 1.11 28.05
N ILE A 62 5.24 1.83 28.30
CA ILE A 62 5.90 2.71 27.33
C ILE A 62 7.25 2.09 27.00
N ILE A 63 7.49 1.82 25.72
CA ILE A 63 8.78 1.35 25.20
C ILE A 63 9.45 2.51 24.49
N VAL A 64 10.62 2.91 24.96
CA VAL A 64 11.38 4.04 24.40
C VAL A 64 12.60 3.52 23.64
N LEU A 65 12.65 3.76 22.34
CA LEU A 65 13.86 3.62 21.53
C LEU A 65 14.53 5.00 21.45
N THR A 66 15.64 5.16 22.14
CA THR A 66 16.33 6.45 22.24
C THR A 66 16.92 6.89 20.89
N GLU A 67 17.36 8.14 20.80
CA GLU A 67 18.13 8.61 19.65
C GLU A 67 19.39 7.76 19.44
N GLY A 68 19.80 7.63 18.18
CA GLY A 68 20.95 6.85 17.73
C GLY A 68 20.59 5.78 16.72
N THR A 69 21.58 4.98 16.31
CA THR A 69 21.40 3.93 15.30
C THR A 69 21.42 2.56 15.96
N PHE A 70 20.32 1.84 15.82
CA PHE A 70 20.18 0.44 16.22
C PHE A 70 20.49 -0.46 15.01
N HIS A 71 21.48 -1.32 15.12
CA HIS A 71 21.86 -2.26 14.07
C HIS A 71 20.99 -3.51 14.13
N ILE A 72 20.35 -3.85 13.00
CA ILE A 72 19.42 -4.98 12.92
C ILE A 72 20.00 -6.02 11.97
N ASP A 73 20.53 -7.11 12.55
CA ASP A 73 21.25 -8.14 11.79
C ASP A 73 20.44 -9.41 11.59
N ARG A 74 19.24 -9.49 12.15
CA ARG A 74 18.37 -10.68 12.05
C ARG A 74 16.89 -10.31 11.97
N VAL A 75 16.11 -11.27 11.52
CA VAL A 75 14.63 -11.18 11.54
C VAL A 75 14.14 -11.02 12.98
N MET A 76 13.04 -10.30 13.15
CA MET A 76 12.43 -10.07 14.47
C MET A 76 10.95 -10.46 14.46
N VAL A 77 10.45 -10.92 15.62
CA VAL A 77 9.03 -11.24 15.83
C VAL A 77 8.56 -10.60 17.13
N THR A 78 7.67 -9.64 17.05
CA THR A 78 7.07 -8.95 18.19
C THR A 78 5.56 -9.08 18.10
N MET A 79 4.97 -9.94 18.89
CA MET A 79 3.55 -10.24 18.82
C MET A 79 2.86 -10.13 20.18
N GLY A 80 1.56 -9.84 20.16
CA GLY A 80 0.72 -9.88 21.35
C GLY A 80 0.89 -8.68 22.28
N LEU A 81 1.37 -7.55 21.76
CA LEU A 81 1.39 -6.29 22.50
C LEU A 81 -0.04 -5.88 22.90
N GLN A 82 -0.21 -5.32 24.08
CA GLN A 82 -1.49 -4.86 24.56
C GLN A 82 -1.37 -3.57 25.39
N ASN A 83 -2.02 -2.50 24.92
CA ASN A 83 -1.97 -1.18 25.54
C ASN A 83 -0.51 -0.71 25.74
N VAL A 84 0.22 -0.59 24.64
CA VAL A 84 1.65 -0.23 24.63
C VAL A 84 1.85 1.02 23.80
N LYS A 85 2.53 2.00 24.39
CA LYS A 85 3.09 3.12 23.64
C LYS A 85 4.52 2.80 23.24
N ILE A 86 4.88 3.00 21.99
CA ILE A 86 6.25 2.95 21.47
C ILE A 86 6.67 4.38 21.13
N ASP A 87 7.68 4.88 21.82
CA ASP A 87 8.29 6.21 21.61
C ASP A 87 9.62 6.00 20.89
N MET A 88 9.65 6.22 19.59
CA MET A 88 10.81 5.92 18.75
C MET A 88 11.44 7.19 18.20
N LYS A 89 12.67 7.45 18.60
CA LYS A 89 13.50 8.55 18.11
C LYS A 89 14.73 8.09 17.33
N GLY A 90 15.09 6.83 17.48
CA GLY A 90 16.26 6.23 16.85
C GLY A 90 16.02 5.77 15.41
N THR A 91 17.10 5.37 14.78
CA THR A 91 17.09 4.72 13.45
C THR A 91 17.35 3.23 13.62
N LEU A 92 16.43 2.40 13.14
CA LEU A 92 16.65 0.97 12.95
C LEU A 92 17.32 0.79 11.59
N LEU A 93 18.56 0.33 11.58
CA LEU A 93 19.38 0.15 10.39
C LEU A 93 19.53 -1.34 10.09
N TRP A 94 18.90 -1.83 9.04
CA TRP A 94 19.02 -3.22 8.59
C TRP A 94 20.40 -3.48 8.00
N SER A 95 20.99 -4.61 8.35
CA SER A 95 22.31 -4.98 7.87
C SER A 95 22.32 -5.29 6.36
N THR A 96 23.49 -5.18 5.78
CA THR A 96 23.74 -5.44 4.36
C THR A 96 24.04 -6.90 4.05
N ASN A 97 23.80 -7.82 4.99
CA ASN A 97 24.02 -9.25 4.79
C ASN A 97 22.88 -9.87 3.95
N LEU A 98 22.96 -9.67 2.62
CA LEU A 98 21.93 -10.11 1.68
C LEU A 98 21.68 -11.62 1.76
N ASP A 99 22.72 -12.43 1.97
CA ASP A 99 22.59 -13.89 2.05
C ASP A 99 21.78 -14.29 3.28
N TYR A 100 22.02 -13.65 4.42
CA TYR A 100 21.23 -13.90 5.62
C TYR A 100 19.75 -13.59 5.38
N TRP A 101 19.44 -12.39 4.87
CA TRP A 101 18.06 -11.96 4.67
C TRP A 101 17.30 -12.83 3.68
N ARG A 102 17.96 -13.24 2.59
CA ARG A 102 17.36 -14.12 1.58
C ARG A 102 17.09 -15.53 2.13
N ALA A 103 17.90 -16.01 3.06
CA ALA A 103 17.77 -17.35 3.64
C ALA A 103 16.80 -17.39 4.84
N ASN A 104 16.63 -16.27 5.57
CA ASN A 104 15.96 -16.28 6.88
C ASN A 104 14.70 -15.40 6.92
N GLY A 105 14.31 -14.71 5.84
CA GLY A 105 13.11 -13.89 5.80
C GLY A 105 11.87 -14.65 6.26
N LEU A 106 11.07 -14.02 7.14
CA LEU A 106 9.84 -14.61 7.67
C LEU A 106 8.76 -14.61 6.58
N GLN A 107 7.92 -15.64 6.52
CA GLN A 107 6.92 -15.75 5.48
C GLN A 107 5.77 -14.75 5.66
N LEU A 108 5.49 -13.96 4.63
CA LEU A 108 4.30 -13.09 4.58
C LEU A 108 3.00 -13.93 4.56
N GLY A 109 3.04 -15.08 3.91
CA GLY A 109 1.85 -15.93 3.71
C GLY A 109 1.01 -15.52 2.49
N TYR A 110 1.53 -14.67 1.61
CA TYR A 110 0.94 -14.30 0.32
C TYR A 110 2.05 -14.02 -0.70
N GLN A 111 1.82 -14.34 -1.97
CA GLN A 111 2.76 -14.14 -3.10
C GLN A 111 4.18 -14.68 -2.89
N ASN A 112 4.37 -15.61 -1.96
CA ASN A 112 5.69 -16.17 -1.62
C ASN A 112 6.72 -15.10 -1.19
N GLN A 113 6.24 -13.99 -0.61
CA GLN A 113 7.08 -12.90 -0.13
C GLN A 113 7.53 -13.13 1.31
N THR A 114 8.61 -12.47 1.68
CA THR A 114 9.20 -12.54 3.03
C THR A 114 9.26 -11.17 3.68
N VAL A 115 9.39 -11.17 5.01
CA VAL A 115 9.46 -9.95 5.82
C VAL A 115 10.63 -9.99 6.80
N ALA A 116 11.17 -8.82 7.15
CA ALA A 116 12.27 -8.69 8.09
C ALA A 116 11.77 -8.65 9.56
N TRP A 117 10.65 -7.98 9.81
CA TRP A 117 10.07 -7.88 11.15
C TRP A 117 8.55 -8.11 11.11
N MET A 118 8.06 -9.10 11.87
CA MET A 118 6.64 -9.28 12.16
C MET A 118 6.27 -8.57 13.45
N PHE A 119 5.27 -7.69 13.38
CA PHE A 119 4.82 -6.88 14.50
C PHE A 119 3.30 -6.98 14.66
N GLY A 120 2.83 -7.15 15.91
CA GLY A 120 1.39 -7.21 16.14
C GLY A 120 0.95 -7.02 17.57
N GLY A 121 -0.28 -6.52 17.74
CA GLY A 121 -0.86 -6.25 19.04
C GLY A 121 -2.23 -5.60 18.99
N ARG A 122 -2.69 -5.14 20.13
CA ARG A 122 -3.93 -4.38 20.26
C ARG A 122 -3.71 -3.16 21.13
N ASP A 123 -4.41 -2.07 20.79
CA ASP A 123 -4.27 -0.80 21.51
C ASP A 123 -2.79 -0.33 21.56
N VAL A 124 -2.11 -0.39 20.41
CA VAL A 124 -0.72 0.05 20.26
C VAL A 124 -0.70 1.47 19.70
N TYR A 125 0.09 2.33 20.32
CA TYR A 125 0.39 3.66 19.80
C TYR A 125 1.89 3.79 19.53
N TRP A 126 2.27 3.75 18.26
CA TRP A 126 3.66 3.93 17.83
C TRP A 126 3.90 5.35 17.37
N GLU A 127 4.72 6.08 18.09
CA GLU A 127 5.08 7.47 17.82
C GLU A 127 6.54 7.58 17.36
N GLY A 128 6.74 8.01 16.12
CA GLY A 128 8.06 8.21 15.52
C GLY A 128 8.51 9.67 15.47
N HIS A 129 7.68 10.62 15.90
CA HIS A 129 7.98 12.07 15.96
C HIS A 129 8.45 12.70 14.64
N GLY A 130 8.28 12.06 13.50
CA GLY A 130 8.85 12.49 12.22
C GLY A 130 10.38 12.27 12.10
N ILE A 131 11.00 11.59 13.07
CA ILE A 131 12.45 11.27 13.09
C ILE A 131 12.74 9.78 13.25
N GLY A 132 11.90 9.04 13.98
CA GLY A 132 12.05 7.60 14.14
C GLY A 132 12.05 6.89 12.79
N THR A 133 13.14 6.22 12.45
CA THR A 133 13.42 5.79 11.08
C THR A 133 13.68 4.29 10.97
N PHE A 134 13.06 3.66 9.99
CA PHE A 134 13.40 2.34 9.48
C PHE A 134 14.27 2.52 8.23
N ASN A 135 15.55 2.23 8.30
CA ASN A 135 16.47 2.31 7.17
C ASN A 135 16.84 0.91 6.67
N GLY A 136 16.30 0.55 5.52
CA GLY A 136 16.44 -0.78 4.96
C GLY A 136 17.78 -1.05 4.25
N ASN A 137 18.68 -0.07 4.14
CA ASN A 137 19.88 -0.21 3.29
C ASN A 137 19.57 -0.65 1.85
N GLY A 138 18.49 -0.13 1.28
CA GLY A 138 17.87 -0.62 0.05
C GLY A 138 18.75 -0.57 -1.20
N GLN A 139 19.75 0.30 -1.25
CA GLN A 139 20.57 0.45 -2.47
C GLN A 139 21.19 -0.86 -2.94
N LEU A 140 21.71 -1.67 -2.01
CA LEU A 140 22.27 -2.98 -2.37
C LEU A 140 21.22 -3.93 -2.96
N TRP A 141 19.99 -3.82 -2.49
CA TRP A 141 18.86 -4.59 -3.00
C TRP A 141 18.42 -4.11 -4.39
N TYR A 142 18.45 -2.79 -4.63
CA TYR A 142 18.12 -2.23 -5.94
C TYR A 142 19.15 -2.67 -6.98
N ASP A 143 20.42 -2.59 -6.63
CA ASP A 143 21.53 -3.02 -7.51
C ASP A 143 21.48 -4.55 -7.77
N LEU A 144 21.19 -5.36 -6.75
CA LEU A 144 21.04 -6.81 -6.90
C LEU A 144 19.81 -7.17 -7.78
N ALA A 145 18.68 -6.51 -7.55
CA ALA A 145 17.45 -6.77 -8.31
C ALA A 145 17.57 -6.30 -9.76
N ASN A 146 18.21 -5.16 -9.98
CA ASN A 146 18.45 -4.54 -11.29
C ASN A 146 17.23 -4.63 -12.23
N GLY A 147 16.03 -4.27 -11.71
CA GLY A 147 14.77 -4.33 -12.43
C GLY A 147 14.07 -5.70 -12.44
N THR A 148 14.64 -6.72 -11.78
CA THR A 148 13.95 -8.01 -11.61
C THR A 148 12.76 -7.83 -10.67
N SER A 149 11.55 -8.05 -11.19
CA SER A 149 10.33 -7.98 -10.41
C SER A 149 10.26 -9.10 -9.37
N ASN A 150 9.85 -8.75 -8.15
CA ASN A 150 9.66 -9.70 -7.04
C ASN A 150 10.86 -10.65 -6.83
N LEU A 151 12.07 -10.08 -6.77
CA LEU A 151 13.29 -10.86 -6.55
C LEU A 151 13.16 -11.72 -5.28
N ALA A 152 13.31 -13.02 -5.44
CA ALA A 152 13.10 -14.01 -4.37
C ALA A 152 13.98 -13.74 -3.14
N GLY A 153 13.36 -13.76 -1.96
CA GLY A 153 14.03 -13.57 -0.67
C GLY A 153 14.40 -12.10 -0.34
N ARG A 154 13.95 -11.13 -1.12
CA ARG A 154 14.06 -9.72 -0.83
C ARG A 154 12.98 -9.36 0.22
N PRO A 155 13.33 -9.01 1.48
CA PRO A 155 12.32 -8.92 2.54
C PRO A 155 11.60 -7.59 2.54
N ILE A 156 10.31 -7.61 2.87
CA ILE A 156 9.53 -6.44 3.27
C ILE A 156 10.09 -5.96 4.62
N ASN A 157 10.17 -4.64 4.80
CA ASN A 157 10.81 -4.08 5.98
C ASN A 157 10.02 -4.41 7.27
N LEU A 158 8.73 -4.07 7.31
CA LEU A 158 7.84 -4.27 8.46
C LEU A 158 6.52 -4.92 8.04
N MET A 159 6.11 -5.98 8.72
CA MET A 159 4.75 -6.53 8.62
C MET A 159 3.96 -6.24 9.89
N ILE A 160 2.89 -5.46 9.78
CA ILE A 160 1.91 -5.26 10.84
C ILE A 160 0.86 -6.36 10.68
N THR A 161 0.79 -7.29 11.64
CA THR A 161 -0.10 -8.45 11.52
C THR A 161 -0.89 -8.73 12.79
N ASN A 162 -2.13 -9.22 12.63
CA ASN A 162 -3.04 -9.49 13.75
C ASN A 162 -3.12 -8.30 14.73
N THR A 163 -3.16 -7.07 14.17
CA THR A 163 -3.15 -5.82 14.93
C THR A 163 -4.52 -5.17 14.87
N THR A 164 -5.00 -4.71 16.02
CA THR A 164 -6.29 -4.02 16.10
C THR A 164 -6.22 -2.75 16.93
N ASP A 165 -7.11 -1.79 16.61
CA ASP A 165 -7.35 -0.58 17.40
C ASP A 165 -6.03 0.18 17.70
N SER A 166 -5.19 0.40 16.67
CA SER A 166 -3.82 0.88 16.85
C SER A 166 -3.48 2.07 15.94
N VAL A 167 -2.51 2.87 16.38
CA VAL A 167 -2.03 4.06 15.68
C VAL A 167 -0.53 3.97 15.44
N PHE A 168 -0.12 4.34 14.23
CA PHE A 168 1.27 4.49 13.80
C PHE A 168 1.45 5.92 13.30
N ASP A 169 2.21 6.72 14.00
CA ASP A 169 2.31 8.16 13.78
C ASP A 169 3.76 8.63 13.61
N GLY A 170 4.02 9.42 12.60
CA GLY A 170 5.29 10.11 12.43
C GLY A 170 6.51 9.20 12.18
N ILE A 171 6.32 8.02 11.61
CA ILE A 171 7.39 7.06 11.33
C ILE A 171 7.95 7.32 9.92
N ARG A 172 9.24 7.09 9.76
CA ARG A 172 9.95 7.21 8.49
C ARG A 172 10.46 5.86 8.01
N PHE A 173 10.24 5.56 6.73
CA PHE A 173 10.84 4.43 6.03
C PHE A 173 11.77 4.96 4.95
N VAL A 174 13.03 4.64 5.04
CA VAL A 174 14.07 5.13 4.12
C VAL A 174 14.82 3.95 3.54
N GLN A 175 15.02 3.95 2.21
CA GLN A 175 15.76 2.89 1.54
C GLN A 175 15.23 1.49 1.90
N SER A 176 13.91 1.28 1.79
CA SER A 176 13.33 -0.03 2.06
C SER A 176 13.90 -1.08 1.10
N GLN A 177 14.19 -2.27 1.64
CA GLN A 177 14.77 -3.37 0.86
C GLN A 177 13.83 -3.81 -0.26
N PHE A 178 12.53 -3.84 0.02
CA PHE A 178 11.41 -4.22 -0.83
C PHE A 178 10.24 -3.30 -0.46
N TRP A 179 9.01 -3.77 -0.30
CA TRP A 179 7.92 -2.95 0.25
C TRP A 179 8.30 -2.41 1.63
N SER A 180 7.93 -1.17 1.89
CA SER A 180 8.19 -0.58 3.21
C SER A 180 7.35 -1.24 4.29
N MET A 181 6.09 -1.52 4.00
CA MET A 181 5.18 -2.21 4.93
C MET A 181 4.26 -3.20 4.24
N ALA A 182 3.85 -4.22 5.00
CA ALA A 182 2.67 -5.02 4.73
C ALA A 182 1.74 -5.01 5.95
N ILE A 183 0.43 -4.92 5.73
CA ILE A 183 -0.58 -5.00 6.79
C ILE A 183 -1.43 -6.24 6.53
N MET A 184 -1.42 -7.19 7.47
CA MET A 184 -2.12 -8.46 7.30
C MET A 184 -3.00 -8.80 8.49
N ARG A 185 -4.23 -9.29 8.24
CA ARG A 185 -5.18 -9.71 9.28
C ARG A 185 -5.36 -8.68 10.40
N SER A 186 -5.42 -7.42 10.00
CA SER A 186 -5.47 -6.29 10.93
C SER A 186 -6.73 -5.45 10.73
N LYS A 187 -7.14 -4.73 11.75
CA LYS A 187 -8.38 -3.98 11.72
C LYS A 187 -8.31 -2.71 12.57
N SER A 188 -9.04 -1.66 12.15
CA SER A 188 -9.14 -0.40 12.90
C SER A 188 -7.77 0.23 13.15
N LEU A 189 -7.02 0.50 12.06
CA LEU A 189 -5.70 1.11 12.14
C LEU A 189 -5.72 2.54 11.59
N LEU A 190 -4.98 3.41 12.25
CA LEU A 190 -4.63 4.73 11.73
C LEU A 190 -3.11 4.80 11.53
N LEU A 191 -2.68 4.98 10.27
CA LEU A 191 -1.28 5.25 9.94
C LEU A 191 -1.20 6.68 9.42
N GLN A 192 -0.56 7.57 10.17
CA GLN A 192 -0.54 8.99 9.82
C GLN A 192 0.85 9.60 9.91
N ASN A 193 1.04 10.70 9.17
CA ASN A 193 2.32 11.44 9.14
C ASN A 193 3.51 10.54 8.76
N ILE A 194 3.29 9.59 7.86
CA ILE A 194 4.30 8.62 7.45
C ILE A 194 5.11 9.19 6.29
N TYR A 195 6.42 9.03 6.36
CA TYR A 195 7.36 9.38 5.31
C TYR A 195 8.01 8.13 4.75
N VAL A 196 7.94 7.95 3.43
CA VAL A 196 8.61 6.86 2.71
C VAL A 196 9.52 7.48 1.64
N ASN A 197 10.80 7.10 1.63
CA ASN A 197 11.72 7.46 0.55
C ASN A 197 12.58 6.26 0.19
N SER A 198 12.36 5.72 -1.00
CA SER A 198 13.08 4.59 -1.58
C SER A 198 13.59 4.95 -2.97
N THR A 199 14.54 5.89 -3.04
CA THR A 199 15.17 6.37 -4.26
C THR A 199 16.54 5.74 -4.46
N SER A 200 16.94 5.46 -5.72
CA SER A 200 18.22 4.84 -6.03
C SER A 200 19.31 5.89 -6.26
N PHE A 201 20.51 5.60 -5.81
CA PHE A 201 21.72 6.39 -6.09
C PHE A 201 22.52 5.87 -7.29
N SER A 202 22.06 4.77 -7.91
CA SER A 202 22.63 4.16 -9.11
C SER A 202 21.65 4.21 -10.29
N GLN A 203 21.92 3.50 -11.37
CA GLN A 203 21.01 3.31 -12.49
C GLN A 203 19.98 2.18 -12.24
N ALA A 204 20.11 1.42 -11.15
CA ALA A 204 19.20 0.35 -10.83
C ALA A 204 17.82 0.93 -10.38
N PRO A 205 16.72 0.48 -10.96
CA PRO A 205 15.39 0.98 -10.59
C PRO A 205 14.98 0.50 -9.19
N THR A 206 14.18 1.29 -8.52
CA THR A 206 13.62 0.97 -7.19
C THR A 206 12.31 0.19 -7.29
N GLN A 207 12.23 -0.76 -8.22
CA GLN A 207 11.07 -1.60 -8.42
C GLN A 207 10.71 -2.40 -7.17
N ASN A 208 9.40 -2.56 -6.90
CA ASN A 208 8.85 -3.23 -5.73
C ASN A 208 9.23 -2.53 -4.39
N THR A 209 9.31 -1.22 -4.37
CA THR A 209 9.48 -0.43 -3.15
C THR A 209 8.16 0.19 -2.69
N ASP A 210 7.08 -0.58 -2.79
CA ASP A 210 5.73 -0.18 -2.40
C ASP A 210 5.72 0.47 -1.00
N GLY A 211 4.92 1.50 -0.82
CA GLY A 211 4.79 2.14 0.49
C GLY A 211 4.12 1.19 1.49
N VAL A 212 2.96 0.67 1.16
CA VAL A 212 2.26 -0.33 1.97
C VAL A 212 1.25 -1.16 1.17
N ASP A 213 1.21 -2.44 1.45
CA ASP A 213 0.24 -3.38 0.91
C ASP A 213 -0.65 -3.95 2.01
N THR A 214 -1.97 -4.04 1.78
CA THR A 214 -2.91 -4.61 2.77
C THR A 214 -3.48 -5.94 2.32
N PHE A 215 -3.61 -6.88 3.26
CA PHE A 215 -4.18 -8.21 3.03
C PHE A 215 -5.08 -8.62 4.18
N TYR A 216 -6.26 -9.17 3.89
CA TYR A 216 -7.20 -9.68 4.92
C TYR A 216 -7.45 -8.65 6.02
N SER A 217 -7.53 -7.37 5.67
CA SER A 217 -7.54 -6.26 6.63
C SER A 217 -8.65 -5.27 6.34
N SER A 218 -9.17 -4.61 7.37
CA SER A 218 -10.28 -3.67 7.21
C SER A 218 -10.19 -2.45 8.12
N ASP A 219 -10.96 -1.43 7.77
CA ASP A 219 -11.12 -0.22 8.57
C ASP A 219 -9.77 0.49 8.83
N ILE A 220 -9.02 0.76 7.75
CA ILE A 220 -7.68 1.34 7.81
C ILE A 220 -7.70 2.76 7.23
N ILE A 221 -7.07 3.68 7.92
CA ILE A 221 -6.90 5.06 7.49
C ILE A 221 -5.41 5.35 7.28
N PHE A 222 -5.07 5.76 6.08
CA PHE A 222 -3.77 6.31 5.70
C PHE A 222 -3.93 7.82 5.52
N ARG A 223 -3.27 8.62 6.37
CA ARG A 223 -3.44 10.07 6.36
C ARG A 223 -2.11 10.81 6.42
N ASN A 224 -1.97 11.84 5.58
CA ASN A 224 -0.77 12.68 5.54
C ASN A 224 0.51 11.86 5.32
N TRP A 225 0.51 11.07 4.24
CA TRP A 225 1.68 10.34 3.79
C TRP A 225 2.47 11.13 2.77
N THR A 226 3.80 11.07 2.88
CA THR A 226 4.70 11.51 1.82
C THR A 226 5.45 10.27 1.33
N VAL A 227 5.28 9.92 0.05
CA VAL A 227 5.91 8.72 -0.53
C VAL A 227 6.65 9.08 -1.80
N ASP A 228 7.94 8.76 -1.83
CA ASP A 228 8.80 8.82 -2.99
C ASP A 228 9.43 7.45 -3.21
N ASN A 229 8.96 6.72 -4.24
CA ASN A 229 9.37 5.33 -4.47
C ASN A 229 9.30 4.98 -5.97
N GLY A 230 9.57 3.73 -6.30
CA GLY A 230 9.53 3.24 -7.68
C GLY A 230 8.41 2.24 -7.97
N ASP A 231 7.41 2.10 -7.10
CA ASP A 231 6.28 1.18 -7.29
C ASP A 231 4.98 1.73 -6.64
N ASP A 232 4.04 0.87 -6.24
CA ASP A 232 2.75 1.29 -5.67
C ASP A 232 2.93 2.12 -4.39
N PHE A 233 2.17 3.21 -4.22
CA PHE A 233 2.23 3.99 -2.99
C PHE A 233 1.50 3.30 -1.85
N ILE A 234 0.23 2.98 -2.08
CA ILE A 234 -0.63 2.25 -1.16
C ILE A 234 -1.45 1.28 -2.01
N SER A 235 -1.38 -0.01 -1.68
CA SER A 235 -2.00 -1.05 -2.49
C SER A 235 -2.88 -1.97 -1.64
N PRO A 236 -4.20 -1.71 -1.56
CA PRO A 236 -5.15 -2.71 -1.08
C PRO A 236 -5.11 -3.96 -1.97
N LYS A 237 -4.88 -5.13 -1.35
CA LYS A 237 -4.87 -6.44 -2.02
C LYS A 237 -5.93 -7.37 -1.42
N ALA A 238 -5.74 -8.67 -1.52
CA ALA A 238 -6.72 -9.70 -1.17
C ALA A 238 -7.46 -9.46 0.16
N ASN A 239 -8.79 -9.48 0.11
CA ASN A 239 -9.71 -9.38 1.25
C ASN A 239 -9.51 -8.12 2.11
N SER A 240 -9.25 -7.00 1.44
CA SER A 240 -9.14 -5.66 2.06
C SER A 240 -10.44 -4.88 1.87
N SER A 241 -10.88 -4.18 2.93
CA SER A 241 -12.11 -3.38 2.87
C SER A 241 -12.09 -2.15 3.77
N ASN A 242 -12.90 -1.14 3.42
CA ASN A 242 -13.05 0.09 4.19
C ASN A 242 -11.69 0.81 4.37
N ILE A 243 -11.03 1.13 3.27
CA ILE A 243 -9.73 1.78 3.24
C ILE A 243 -9.91 3.26 2.87
N LEU A 244 -9.37 4.14 3.70
CA LEU A 244 -9.34 5.57 3.43
C LEU A 244 -7.89 6.05 3.28
N ILE A 245 -7.58 6.67 2.14
CA ILE A 245 -6.27 7.26 1.83
C ILE A 245 -6.52 8.74 1.59
N GLN A 246 -5.91 9.62 2.39
CA GLN A 246 -6.22 11.03 2.31
C GLN A 246 -5.06 11.97 2.63
N ASP A 247 -5.16 13.20 2.11
CA ASP A 247 -4.28 14.33 2.46
C ASP A 247 -2.79 14.01 2.26
N SER A 248 -2.43 13.34 1.14
CA SER A 248 -1.10 12.76 0.93
C SER A 248 -0.37 13.35 -0.29
N HIS A 249 0.96 13.24 -0.29
CA HIS A 249 1.83 13.72 -1.35
C HIS A 249 2.69 12.57 -1.89
N PHE A 250 2.53 12.26 -3.17
CA PHE A 250 3.18 11.13 -3.82
C PHE A 250 4.10 11.57 -4.96
N TYR A 251 5.21 10.87 -5.14
CA TYR A 251 6.25 11.19 -6.12
C TYR A 251 6.74 9.92 -6.83
N HIS A 252 6.88 9.98 -8.15
CA HIS A 252 7.54 9.04 -9.07
C HIS A 252 6.91 7.65 -9.20
N GLY A 253 6.34 7.08 -8.16
CA GLY A 253 5.79 5.71 -8.14
C GLY A 253 4.61 5.46 -9.08
N THR A 254 3.98 4.29 -8.95
CA THR A 254 2.94 3.88 -9.89
C THR A 254 1.58 4.52 -9.62
N GLY A 255 1.19 4.73 -8.38
CA GLY A 255 -0.13 5.27 -8.00
C GLY A 255 -0.72 4.57 -6.78
N VAL A 256 -1.99 4.84 -6.49
CA VAL A 256 -2.77 3.99 -5.59
C VAL A 256 -3.27 2.80 -6.40
N ALA A 257 -2.75 1.61 -6.08
CA ALA A 257 -3.07 0.39 -6.82
C ALA A 257 -4.11 -0.45 -6.08
N ILE A 258 -5.19 -0.84 -6.76
CA ILE A 258 -6.17 -1.81 -6.27
C ILE A 258 -5.78 -3.18 -6.81
N GLY A 259 -5.08 -3.95 -5.98
CA GLY A 259 -4.52 -5.25 -6.38
C GLY A 259 -2.98 -5.20 -6.60
N SER A 260 -2.37 -6.16 -7.31
CA SER A 260 -3.04 -7.20 -8.13
C SER A 260 -3.79 -8.20 -7.27
N ILE A 261 -4.94 -8.66 -7.77
CA ILE A 261 -5.83 -9.60 -7.09
C ILE A 261 -6.40 -10.62 -8.08
N GLY A 262 -6.82 -11.80 -7.59
CA GLY A 262 -7.27 -12.91 -8.44
C GLY A 262 -6.11 -13.75 -8.97
N GLN A 263 -4.99 -13.82 -8.26
CA GLN A 263 -3.78 -14.50 -8.67
C GLN A 263 -3.85 -16.02 -8.54
N TYR A 264 -4.65 -16.54 -7.61
CA TYR A 264 -4.68 -17.95 -7.26
C TYR A 264 -5.93 -18.62 -7.85
N PRO A 265 -5.77 -19.70 -8.63
CA PRO A 265 -6.90 -20.38 -9.30
C PRO A 265 -7.97 -20.83 -8.30
N GLY A 266 -9.24 -20.44 -8.57
CA GLY A 266 -10.40 -20.83 -7.76
C GLY A 266 -10.45 -20.22 -6.36
N VAL A 267 -9.48 -19.40 -5.96
CA VAL A 267 -9.52 -18.70 -4.67
C VAL A 267 -10.41 -17.47 -4.81
N TYR A 268 -11.35 -17.34 -3.86
CA TYR A 268 -12.23 -16.19 -3.80
C TYR A 268 -11.61 -15.08 -2.97
N GLU A 269 -11.45 -13.92 -3.59
CA GLU A 269 -10.86 -12.73 -2.99
C GLU A 269 -11.71 -11.50 -3.29
N TYR A 270 -11.60 -10.45 -2.46
CA TYR A 270 -12.29 -9.20 -2.72
C TYR A 270 -11.49 -7.98 -2.26
N ILE A 271 -11.78 -6.83 -2.88
CA ILE A 271 -11.42 -5.50 -2.40
C ILE A 271 -12.67 -4.63 -2.49
N GLU A 272 -13.03 -3.95 -1.41
CA GLU A 272 -14.21 -3.09 -1.44
C GLU A 272 -14.10 -1.86 -0.54
N ASN A 273 -14.86 -0.81 -0.92
CA ASN A 273 -14.97 0.43 -0.15
C ASN A 273 -13.60 1.09 0.04
N VAL A 274 -12.95 1.47 -1.05
CA VAL A 274 -11.69 2.21 -1.04
C VAL A 274 -11.93 3.64 -1.49
N LEU A 275 -11.50 4.60 -0.69
CA LEU A 275 -11.53 6.02 -1.02
C LEU A 275 -10.13 6.60 -0.93
N ALA A 276 -9.62 7.15 -2.06
CA ALA A 276 -8.37 7.89 -2.12
C ALA A 276 -8.67 9.34 -2.53
N GLU A 277 -8.47 10.28 -1.61
CA GLU A 277 -8.91 11.66 -1.82
C GLU A 277 -7.93 12.72 -1.32
N ARG A 278 -7.99 13.90 -1.94
CA ARG A 278 -7.15 15.06 -1.60
C ARG A 278 -5.65 14.72 -1.64
N ILE A 279 -5.22 14.23 -2.79
CA ILE A 279 -3.85 13.75 -3.01
C ILE A 279 -3.17 14.62 -4.06
N THR A 280 -1.92 14.97 -3.79
CA THR A 280 -1.01 15.56 -4.77
C THR A 280 -0.06 14.48 -5.29
N CYS A 281 0.09 14.40 -6.60
CA CYS A 281 0.93 13.39 -7.25
C CYS A 281 1.83 14.06 -8.30
N THR A 282 3.15 13.92 -8.14
CA THR A 282 4.15 14.51 -9.03
C THR A 282 4.93 13.40 -9.74
N GLU A 283 4.91 13.41 -11.07
CA GLU A 283 5.61 12.43 -11.94
C GLU A 283 5.24 10.97 -11.66
N CYS A 284 4.05 10.74 -11.10
CA CYS A 284 3.50 9.40 -10.89
C CYS A 284 3.06 8.79 -12.23
N GLN A 285 2.86 7.49 -12.26
CA GLN A 285 2.30 6.85 -13.46
C GLN A 285 0.79 7.05 -13.54
N PHE A 286 0.04 6.73 -12.50
CA PHE A 286 -1.43 6.77 -12.46
C PHE A 286 -1.92 7.50 -11.21
N THR A 287 -3.18 7.96 -11.20
CA THR A 287 -3.83 8.33 -9.93
C THR A 287 -4.39 7.08 -9.24
N GLY A 288 -5.10 6.25 -9.99
CA GLY A 288 -5.66 4.98 -9.53
C GLY A 288 -5.52 3.89 -10.58
N TRP A 289 -5.01 2.75 -10.17
CA TRP A 289 -4.80 1.58 -11.02
C TRP A 289 -5.51 0.36 -10.44
N VAL A 290 -6.57 -0.13 -11.12
CA VAL A 290 -7.24 -1.38 -10.75
C VAL A 290 -6.66 -2.52 -11.59
N LYS A 291 -6.01 -3.49 -10.93
CA LYS A 291 -5.28 -4.57 -11.60
C LYS A 291 -5.68 -5.95 -11.11
N THR A 292 -6.25 -6.76 -12.01
CA THR A 292 -6.56 -8.17 -11.73
C THR A 292 -5.85 -9.10 -12.68
N TRP A 293 -5.68 -10.35 -12.26
CA TRP A 293 -5.09 -11.39 -13.10
C TRP A 293 -6.08 -11.93 -14.13
N THR A 294 -5.56 -12.59 -15.15
CA THR A 294 -6.36 -13.30 -16.17
C THR A 294 -7.19 -14.43 -15.57
N GLY A 295 -8.23 -14.89 -16.27
CA GLY A 295 -9.02 -16.06 -15.85
C GLY A 295 -8.30 -17.39 -16.03
N VAL A 296 -7.20 -17.41 -16.78
CA VAL A 296 -6.37 -18.61 -17.01
C VAL A 296 -5.01 -18.39 -16.37
N GLN A 297 -4.59 -19.34 -15.56
CA GLN A 297 -3.29 -19.27 -14.89
C GLN A 297 -2.14 -19.24 -15.92
N GLN A 298 -1.26 -18.27 -15.77
CA GLN A 298 -0.03 -18.11 -16.56
C GLN A 298 1.16 -18.01 -15.60
N GLY A 299 1.91 -19.08 -15.43
CA GLY A 299 2.99 -19.18 -14.45
C GLY A 299 2.48 -19.31 -13.00
N PHE A 300 3.35 -19.00 -12.06
CA PHE A 300 3.12 -19.15 -10.61
C PHE A 300 3.52 -17.88 -9.84
N PRO A 301 2.89 -17.61 -8.67
CA PRO A 301 3.31 -16.51 -7.80
C PRO A 301 4.81 -16.58 -7.43
N PRO A 302 5.47 -15.42 -7.28
CA PRO A 302 4.89 -14.08 -7.22
C PRO A 302 4.64 -13.42 -8.58
N ASN A 303 5.33 -13.82 -9.64
CA ASN A 303 5.34 -13.10 -10.93
C ASN A 303 4.31 -13.60 -11.96
N GLY A 304 3.75 -14.79 -11.75
CA GLY A 304 2.69 -15.37 -12.54
C GLY A 304 1.49 -15.77 -11.69
N GLY A 305 0.37 -16.09 -12.35
CA GLY A 305 -0.86 -16.51 -11.69
C GLY A 305 -2.08 -16.31 -12.60
N GLY A 306 -3.26 -16.30 -12.00
CA GLY A 306 -4.55 -16.13 -12.66
C GLY A 306 -5.55 -17.22 -12.30
N GLY A 307 -6.79 -17.08 -12.76
CA GLY A 307 -7.88 -17.99 -12.44
C GLY A 307 -8.54 -17.78 -11.08
N GLY A 308 -8.17 -16.70 -10.37
CA GLY A 308 -8.87 -16.30 -9.16
C GLY A 308 -10.26 -15.76 -9.46
N ILE A 309 -11.14 -15.83 -8.47
CA ILE A 309 -12.53 -15.40 -8.53
C ILE A 309 -12.81 -14.35 -7.44
N GLY A 310 -13.83 -13.53 -7.64
CA GLY A 310 -14.22 -12.52 -6.65
C GLY A 310 -14.55 -11.17 -7.25
N TYR A 311 -14.26 -10.10 -6.50
CA TYR A 311 -14.60 -8.76 -6.99
C TYR A 311 -13.72 -7.65 -6.41
N ALA A 312 -13.67 -6.53 -7.15
CA ALA A 312 -13.22 -5.23 -6.68
C ALA A 312 -14.35 -4.21 -6.92
N LYS A 313 -14.87 -3.57 -5.87
CA LYS A 313 -16.04 -2.69 -5.99
C LYS A 313 -16.03 -1.49 -5.05
N ASN A 314 -16.80 -0.45 -5.43
CA ASN A 314 -16.94 0.79 -4.67
C ASN A 314 -15.57 1.44 -4.39
N LEU A 315 -14.90 1.78 -5.49
CA LEU A 315 -13.55 2.36 -5.50
C LEU A 315 -13.65 3.80 -5.97
N THR A 316 -13.11 4.74 -5.20
CA THR A 316 -13.20 6.17 -5.56
C THR A 316 -11.83 6.83 -5.41
N PHE A 317 -11.42 7.50 -6.47
CA PHE A 317 -10.24 8.37 -6.54
C PHE A 317 -10.75 9.79 -6.81
N ARG A 318 -10.65 10.70 -5.87
CA ARG A 318 -11.20 12.04 -6.06
C ARG A 318 -10.35 13.16 -5.50
N ASP A 319 -10.53 14.35 -6.06
CA ASP A 319 -9.83 15.57 -5.61
C ASP A 319 -8.30 15.42 -5.66
N TRP A 320 -7.77 14.95 -6.81
CA TRP A 320 -6.34 14.86 -7.01
C TRP A 320 -5.80 16.05 -7.80
N THR A 321 -4.63 16.52 -7.36
CA THR A 321 -3.81 17.46 -8.12
C THR A 321 -2.59 16.72 -8.65
N VAL A 322 -2.44 16.67 -9.97
CA VAL A 322 -1.36 15.92 -10.63
C VAL A 322 -0.42 16.84 -11.37
N GLN A 323 0.87 16.55 -11.30
CA GLN A 323 1.91 17.25 -12.04
C GLN A 323 2.69 16.25 -12.87
N ASN A 324 2.60 16.38 -14.19
CA ASN A 324 3.33 15.56 -15.13
C ASN A 324 3.14 14.04 -14.92
N LEU A 325 1.87 13.57 -14.86
CA LEU A 325 1.62 12.13 -14.88
C LEU A 325 2.32 11.52 -16.11
N THR A 326 3.00 10.42 -15.89
CA THR A 326 3.82 9.78 -16.93
C THR A 326 3.05 8.74 -17.74
N ARG A 327 1.85 8.36 -17.26
CA ARG A 327 0.89 7.46 -17.92
C ARG A 327 -0.54 7.96 -17.71
N GLU A 328 -1.52 7.12 -17.98
CA GLU A 328 -2.95 7.43 -17.96
C GLU A 328 -3.43 7.80 -16.54
N ALA A 329 -4.22 8.85 -16.40
CA ALA A 329 -4.76 9.24 -15.10
C ALA A 329 -5.63 8.13 -14.47
N ALA A 330 -6.42 7.42 -15.27
CA ALA A 330 -7.30 6.33 -14.82
C ALA A 330 -6.97 5.03 -15.55
N TYR A 331 -6.68 3.96 -14.80
CA TYR A 331 -6.30 2.69 -15.42
C TYR A 331 -7.01 1.49 -14.80
N ILE A 332 -7.59 0.63 -15.65
CA ILE A 332 -8.11 -0.69 -15.30
C ILE A 332 -7.47 -1.73 -16.22
N THR A 333 -6.96 -2.82 -15.68
CA THR A 333 -6.51 -3.98 -16.44
C THR A 333 -6.92 -5.29 -15.76
N GLN A 334 -7.35 -6.28 -16.57
CA GLN A 334 -7.67 -7.65 -16.12
C GLN A 334 -6.76 -8.68 -16.79
N CYS A 335 -5.57 -8.27 -17.15
CA CYS A 335 -4.54 -9.13 -17.71
C CYS A 335 -3.15 -8.86 -17.10
N THR A 336 -3.12 -8.70 -15.78
CA THR A 336 -1.85 -8.54 -15.04
C THR A 336 -0.92 -9.74 -15.28
N SER A 337 0.34 -9.45 -15.52
CA SER A 337 1.41 -10.45 -15.66
C SER A 337 2.75 -9.78 -15.38
N TYR A 338 3.55 -10.37 -14.52
CA TYR A 338 4.91 -9.92 -14.22
C TYR A 338 5.98 -10.82 -14.88
N ILE A 339 5.56 -11.81 -15.67
CA ILE A 339 6.44 -12.67 -16.49
C ILE A 339 6.41 -12.28 -17.98
N GLY A 340 5.77 -11.14 -18.32
CA GLY A 340 5.62 -10.71 -19.70
C GLY A 340 4.65 -11.56 -20.52
N ALA A 341 3.80 -12.37 -19.89
CA ALA A 341 2.77 -13.13 -20.59
C ALA A 341 1.75 -12.16 -21.19
N THR A 342 1.35 -12.40 -22.43
CA THR A 342 0.38 -11.59 -23.18
C THR A 342 -0.90 -12.36 -23.44
N GLY A 343 -2.02 -11.61 -23.58
CA GLY A 343 -3.33 -12.20 -23.89
C GLY A 343 -4.07 -12.71 -22.64
N GLY A 344 -5.26 -13.27 -22.91
CA GLY A 344 -6.14 -13.76 -21.83
C GLY A 344 -6.91 -12.68 -21.08
N CYS A 345 -6.84 -11.40 -21.49
CA CYS A 345 -7.52 -10.30 -20.82
C CYS A 345 -9.05 -10.51 -20.72
N ASP A 346 -9.65 -11.12 -21.73
CA ASP A 346 -11.09 -11.39 -21.82
C ASP A 346 -11.55 -12.66 -21.09
N THR A 347 -10.65 -13.34 -20.38
CA THR A 347 -10.95 -14.59 -19.67
C THR A 347 -11.21 -14.40 -18.18
N SER A 348 -10.81 -13.26 -17.59
CA SER A 348 -10.99 -13.01 -16.16
C SER A 348 -12.47 -12.96 -15.80
N THR A 349 -12.88 -13.76 -14.83
CA THR A 349 -14.24 -13.72 -14.23
C THR A 349 -14.27 -12.87 -12.95
N PHE A 350 -13.17 -12.24 -12.61
CA PHE A 350 -13.08 -11.35 -11.47
C PHE A 350 -13.85 -10.05 -11.74
N GLN A 351 -14.88 -9.76 -10.96
CA GLN A 351 -15.79 -8.65 -11.23
C GLN A 351 -15.24 -7.32 -10.71
N ILE A 352 -15.02 -6.35 -11.60
CA ILE A 352 -14.76 -4.96 -11.24
C ILE A 352 -16.05 -4.16 -11.42
N SER A 353 -16.46 -3.36 -10.41
CA SER A 353 -17.66 -2.53 -10.49
C SER A 353 -17.60 -1.27 -9.63
N ASP A 354 -18.40 -0.28 -9.98
CA ASP A 354 -18.56 0.96 -9.22
C ASP A 354 -17.22 1.65 -8.93
N VAL A 355 -16.46 1.94 -9.99
CA VAL A 355 -15.18 2.64 -9.94
C VAL A 355 -15.35 4.06 -10.41
N THR A 356 -14.97 5.02 -9.60
CA THR A 356 -15.12 6.45 -9.88
C THR A 356 -13.79 7.17 -9.77
N TRP A 357 -13.42 7.89 -10.81
CA TRP A 357 -12.43 8.97 -10.76
C TRP A 357 -13.17 10.28 -10.84
N GLU A 358 -12.93 11.18 -9.89
CA GLU A 358 -13.67 12.44 -9.80
C GLU A 358 -12.74 13.60 -9.48
N ASN A 359 -12.88 14.70 -10.22
CA ASN A 359 -12.19 15.95 -9.95
C ASN A 359 -10.65 15.80 -9.93
N ILE A 360 -10.10 15.21 -10.99
CA ILE A 360 -8.65 15.07 -11.20
C ILE A 360 -8.17 16.26 -12.04
N ARG A 361 -7.13 16.97 -11.59
CA ARG A 361 -6.65 18.22 -12.22
C ARG A 361 -5.14 18.26 -12.32
N GLY A 362 -4.62 18.95 -13.32
CA GLY A 362 -3.18 19.19 -13.48
C GLY A 362 -2.65 18.87 -14.87
N THR A 363 -1.53 18.18 -14.96
CA THR A 363 -0.85 17.89 -16.23
C THR A 363 -0.50 16.41 -16.37
N GLU A 364 -0.57 15.93 -17.63
CA GLU A 364 -0.26 14.58 -18.04
C GLU A 364 0.64 14.61 -19.27
N SER A 365 1.62 13.72 -19.37
CA SER A 365 2.58 13.67 -20.47
C SER A 365 2.13 12.83 -21.66
N THR A 366 0.96 12.16 -21.56
CA THR A 366 0.39 11.31 -22.63
C THR A 366 -0.86 11.93 -23.23
N ASP A 367 -1.31 11.38 -24.36
CA ASP A 367 -2.58 11.75 -25.00
C ASP A 367 -3.74 10.85 -24.56
N ILE A 368 -3.46 9.77 -23.82
CA ILE A 368 -4.44 8.81 -23.32
C ILE A 368 -4.78 9.19 -21.89
N LEU A 369 -5.95 9.77 -21.70
CA LEU A 369 -6.43 10.19 -20.38
C LEU A 369 -6.82 8.99 -19.50
N ALA A 370 -7.39 7.95 -20.10
CA ALA A 370 -7.80 6.75 -19.40
C ALA A 370 -7.69 5.52 -20.29
N LEU A 371 -7.24 4.41 -19.71
CA LEU A 371 -7.20 3.10 -20.34
C LEU A 371 -7.96 2.10 -19.47
N LEU A 372 -9.18 1.75 -19.91
CA LEU A 372 -10.14 0.99 -19.12
C LEU A 372 -10.41 -0.36 -19.79
N GLN A 373 -9.60 -1.37 -19.46
CA GLN A 373 -9.63 -2.70 -20.07
C GLN A 373 -10.26 -3.72 -19.13
N CYS A 374 -11.57 -3.92 -19.28
CA CYS A 374 -12.29 -4.97 -18.58
C CYS A 374 -12.41 -6.24 -19.43
N SER A 375 -12.56 -7.37 -18.78
CA SER A 375 -12.72 -8.69 -19.39
C SER A 375 -14.11 -8.84 -20.04
N ALA A 376 -14.18 -9.48 -21.20
CA ALA A 376 -15.44 -9.86 -21.82
C ALA A 376 -16.23 -10.88 -20.97
N ALA A 377 -15.53 -11.73 -20.20
CA ALA A 377 -16.17 -12.68 -19.28
C ALA A 377 -16.76 -11.99 -18.02
N ALA A 378 -16.27 -10.79 -17.64
CA ALA A 378 -16.79 -10.00 -16.53
C ALA A 378 -16.73 -8.50 -16.87
N PRO A 379 -17.63 -7.99 -17.74
CA PRO A 379 -17.68 -6.58 -18.09
C PRO A 379 -17.91 -5.70 -16.86
N CYS A 380 -17.30 -4.51 -16.82
CA CYS A 380 -17.33 -3.62 -15.66
C CYS A 380 -18.53 -2.65 -15.70
N PRO A 381 -19.52 -2.79 -14.80
CA PRO A 381 -20.56 -1.80 -14.62
C PRO A 381 -20.13 -0.66 -13.68
N GLY A 382 -20.75 0.51 -13.83
CA GLY A 382 -20.63 1.60 -12.89
C GLY A 382 -19.30 2.34 -12.92
N VAL A 383 -18.56 2.30 -14.04
CA VAL A 383 -17.32 3.08 -14.22
C VAL A 383 -17.64 4.54 -14.57
N ARG A 384 -17.01 5.49 -13.87
CA ARG A 384 -17.27 6.92 -13.98
C ARG A 384 -15.98 7.72 -14.03
N LEU A 385 -15.89 8.66 -14.99
CA LEU A 385 -14.85 9.68 -15.07
C LEU A 385 -15.53 11.05 -14.99
N LEU A 386 -15.41 11.74 -13.86
CA LEU A 386 -16.13 12.99 -13.60
C LEU A 386 -15.13 14.12 -13.32
N GLY A 387 -15.31 15.29 -13.96
CA GLY A 387 -14.48 16.46 -13.65
C GLY A 387 -13.00 16.34 -14.09
N PHE A 388 -12.76 15.74 -15.25
CA PHE A 388 -11.43 15.61 -15.87
C PHE A 388 -11.04 16.78 -16.79
N GLU A 389 -11.87 17.79 -16.88
CA GLU A 389 -11.64 18.97 -17.75
C GLU A 389 -10.36 19.73 -17.36
N GLY A 390 -9.96 19.60 -16.10
CA GLY A 390 -8.79 20.28 -15.54
C GLY A 390 -7.45 19.61 -15.84
N ILE A 391 -7.42 18.45 -16.54
CA ILE A 391 -6.15 17.81 -16.93
C ILE A 391 -5.71 18.36 -18.29
N ALA A 392 -4.51 18.93 -18.36
CA ALA A 392 -3.85 19.30 -19.58
C ALA A 392 -2.95 18.14 -20.05
N THR A 393 -3.24 17.62 -21.25
CA THR A 393 -2.42 16.59 -21.91
C THR A 393 -1.34 17.23 -22.78
N ASN A 394 -0.29 16.50 -23.08
CA ASN A 394 0.80 16.97 -23.95
C ASN A 394 0.37 17.06 -25.43
N GLY A 395 -0.73 16.44 -25.81
CA GLY A 395 -1.30 16.43 -27.16
C GLY A 395 -2.62 17.16 -27.28
N THR A 396 -3.17 17.15 -28.49
CA THR A 396 -4.46 17.79 -28.82
C THR A 396 -5.67 16.88 -28.54
N ARG A 397 -5.43 15.61 -28.26
CA ARG A 397 -6.49 14.62 -28.02
C ARG A 397 -6.44 14.13 -26.58
N ARG A 398 -7.62 14.07 -25.98
CA ARG A 398 -7.87 13.39 -24.70
C ARG A 398 -8.59 12.09 -25.01
N GLU A 399 -7.83 11.02 -25.18
CA GLU A 399 -8.40 9.74 -25.55
C GLU A 399 -8.77 8.93 -24.32
N VAL A 400 -9.97 8.36 -24.33
CA VAL A 400 -10.41 7.36 -23.36
C VAL A 400 -10.58 6.05 -24.11
N GLN A 401 -9.65 5.13 -23.90
CA GLN A 401 -9.69 3.81 -24.51
C GLN A 401 -10.39 2.83 -23.59
N CYS A 402 -11.40 2.14 -24.10
CA CYS A 402 -12.21 1.23 -23.28
C CYS A 402 -12.44 -0.10 -24.00
N SER A 403 -12.53 -1.17 -23.18
CA SER A 403 -13.12 -2.45 -23.58
C SER A 403 -14.02 -2.99 -22.48
N ASN A 404 -15.18 -3.51 -22.88
CA ASN A 404 -16.13 -4.19 -21.99
C ASN A 404 -16.59 -3.36 -20.76
N ILE A 405 -16.75 -2.04 -20.92
CA ILE A 405 -17.32 -1.15 -19.91
C ILE A 405 -18.84 -1.04 -20.15
N LEU A 406 -19.64 -1.30 -19.12
CA LEU A 406 -21.10 -1.23 -19.21
C LEU A 406 -21.63 0.13 -18.73
N ASN A 407 -22.36 0.82 -19.60
CA ASN A 407 -23.03 2.09 -19.29
C ASN A 407 -22.10 3.12 -18.63
N PRO A 408 -20.97 3.48 -19.26
CA PRO A 408 -20.01 4.43 -18.69
C PRO A 408 -20.62 5.82 -18.50
N VAL A 409 -20.17 6.52 -17.44
CA VAL A 409 -20.65 7.87 -17.13
C VAL A 409 -19.49 8.86 -17.16
N GLY A 410 -19.72 10.03 -17.80
CA GLY A 410 -18.75 11.11 -17.87
C GLY A 410 -17.59 10.87 -18.83
N LEU A 411 -17.64 9.81 -19.62
CA LEU A 411 -16.60 9.46 -20.60
C LEU A 411 -17.20 9.02 -21.93
N ARG A 412 -16.44 9.23 -22.98
CA ARG A 412 -16.71 8.69 -24.31
C ARG A 412 -15.54 7.81 -24.73
N CYS A 413 -15.78 6.51 -24.75
CA CYS A 413 -14.79 5.55 -25.23
C CYS A 413 -14.54 5.73 -26.73
N ILE A 414 -13.30 5.66 -27.12
CA ILE A 414 -12.87 5.38 -28.46
C ILE A 414 -12.43 3.91 -28.54
N SER A 415 -12.90 3.22 -29.53
CA SER A 415 -12.56 1.80 -29.79
C SER A 415 -11.24 1.69 -30.53
#